data_93b4c2adb2615c1c1086570a63135644
#
_entry.id   93b4c2adb2615c1c1086570a63135644
#
_cell.length_a   1.000
_cell.length_b   1.000
_cell.length_c   1.000
_cell.angle_alpha   90.00
_cell.angle_beta   90.00
_cell.angle_gamma   90.00
#
_symmetry.space_group_name_H-M   'P 1'
#
loop_
_entity.id
_entity.type
_entity.pdbx_description
1 polymer ?
#
loop_
_entity_poly.entity_id
_entity_poly.type
_entity_poly.pdbx_seq_one_letter_code
_entity_poly.pdbx_strand_id
1 'polypeptide(L)'
;YVQAYFEYDGKKSGGVTKSHLRFGDEPIRSSYLVRHADFVACHNKAYVANYDMVSDLKDGGSFLLACDWADVAALDAHLPVAMRRAIAQKHINLYVIDSVAIAAELGLGNRTNTILQAAFFHITGIIPDDKAVEYMKAAALKSYGKKGEKVVNMNYAAVDRGICGAVKIDYPASWAELTDETPAPRKDVPEFVTKIMEPVNNMHGDELPVSAFVGLEDGTWPQATSKYEKRGVAVKVPAWDASKCVQCNLCSYVCPHAAIRPFLLTEEE
;
A
#
# COMPACT_ATOMS: atom_id res chain seq x y z
N TYR A 1 16.81 -21.41 -1.28
CA TYR A 1 17.25 -20.32 -0.37
C TYR A 1 16.25 -19.18 -0.42
N VAL A 2 16.08 -18.46 0.71
CA VAL A 2 15.19 -17.31 0.83
C VAL A 2 15.92 -16.20 1.56
N GLN A 3 15.78 -14.97 1.08
CA GLN A 3 16.23 -13.76 1.76
C GLN A 3 15.05 -12.79 1.88
N ALA A 4 14.87 -12.19 3.05
CA ALA A 4 13.87 -11.17 3.30
C ALA A 4 14.50 -9.94 3.94
N TYR A 5 14.09 -8.77 3.49
CA TYR A 5 14.42 -7.48 4.07
C TYR A 5 13.16 -6.61 4.10
N PHE A 6 12.99 -5.87 5.18
CA PHE A 6 11.84 -5.00 5.38
C PHE A 6 12.29 -3.55 5.46
N GLU A 7 11.77 -2.73 4.57
CA GLU A 7 11.96 -1.29 4.54
C GLU A 7 10.73 -0.61 5.16
N TYR A 8 10.96 0.14 6.21
CA TYR A 8 9.91 0.83 6.96
C TYR A 8 10.00 2.33 6.73
N ASP A 9 8.84 2.97 6.56
CA ASP A 9 8.70 4.40 6.67
C ASP A 9 8.93 4.85 8.12
N GLY A 10 9.52 6.03 8.33
CA GLY A 10 9.72 6.65 9.64
C GLY A 10 8.43 7.07 10.35
N LYS A 11 7.28 6.98 9.69
CA LYS A 11 5.96 7.34 10.22
C LYS A 11 5.37 6.20 11.05
N LYS A 12 4.81 6.52 12.21
CA LYS A 12 4.21 5.53 13.11
C LYS A 12 2.96 4.86 12.51
N SER A 13 2.17 5.60 11.75
CA SER A 13 0.98 5.09 11.05
C SER A 13 0.74 5.85 9.75
N GLY A 14 0.19 5.15 8.76
CA GLY A 14 -0.04 5.69 7.42
C GLY A 14 1.19 5.77 6.53
N GLY A 15 2.31 5.25 7.00
CA GLY A 15 3.50 5.03 6.17
C GLY A 15 3.43 3.72 5.40
N VAL A 16 4.24 3.61 4.36
CA VAL A 16 4.39 2.39 3.58
C VAL A 16 5.44 1.47 4.20
N THR A 17 5.22 0.16 4.12
CA THR A 17 6.24 -0.85 4.39
C THR A 17 6.47 -1.63 3.12
N LYS A 18 7.73 -1.73 2.68
CA LYS A 18 8.11 -2.57 1.55
C LYS A 18 8.82 -3.83 2.06
N SER A 19 8.41 -4.99 1.57
CA SER A 19 9.05 -6.26 1.87
C SER A 19 9.78 -6.74 0.61
N HIS A 20 11.09 -6.83 0.70
CA HIS A 20 11.93 -7.32 -0.38
C HIS A 20 12.22 -8.80 -0.15
N LEU A 21 11.75 -9.64 -1.05
CA LEU A 21 11.92 -11.09 -0.97
C LEU A 21 12.73 -11.59 -2.17
N ARG A 22 13.67 -12.48 -1.92
CA ARG A 22 14.40 -13.22 -2.94
C ARG A 22 14.30 -14.72 -2.68
N PHE A 23 14.04 -15.44 -3.74
CA PHE A 23 14.03 -16.88 -3.75
C PHE A 23 15.06 -17.39 -4.77
N GLY A 24 15.76 -18.46 -4.48
CA GLY A 24 16.75 -19.01 -5.38
C GLY A 24 17.20 -20.40 -4.97
N ASP A 25 17.75 -21.14 -5.93
CA ASP A 25 18.27 -22.49 -5.72
C ASP A 25 19.69 -22.48 -5.13
N GLU A 26 20.35 -21.31 -5.17
CA GLU A 26 21.67 -21.08 -4.62
C GLU A 26 21.66 -20.09 -3.46
N PRO A 27 22.72 -20.03 -2.61
CA PRO A 27 22.84 -19.06 -1.53
C PRO A 27 22.76 -17.62 -2.02
N ILE A 28 21.80 -16.86 -1.49
CA ILE A 28 21.57 -15.46 -1.85
C ILE A 28 22.52 -14.59 -1.02
N ARG A 29 23.41 -13.86 -1.71
CA ARG A 29 24.42 -12.96 -1.11
C ARG A 29 24.18 -11.50 -1.44
N SER A 30 22.94 -11.14 -1.83
CA SER A 30 22.56 -9.77 -2.21
C SER A 30 22.28 -8.94 -0.97
N SER A 31 23.08 -7.90 -0.73
CA SER A 31 22.92 -6.97 0.41
C SER A 31 22.12 -5.71 0.07
N TYR A 32 21.57 -5.63 -1.13
CA TYR A 32 20.86 -4.47 -1.68
C TYR A 32 19.36 -4.75 -1.84
N LEU A 33 18.56 -3.69 -1.92
CA LEU A 33 17.12 -3.75 -2.16
C LEU A 33 16.82 -4.35 -3.55
N VAL A 34 15.63 -4.93 -3.69
CA VAL A 34 15.16 -5.42 -5.00
C VAL A 34 14.71 -4.22 -5.83
N ARG A 35 15.39 -3.99 -6.98
CA ARG A 35 15.06 -2.93 -7.95
C ARG A 35 14.56 -3.47 -9.28
N HIS A 36 14.66 -4.78 -9.49
CA HIS A 36 14.18 -5.49 -10.68
C HIS A 36 13.40 -6.71 -10.23
N ALA A 37 12.14 -6.49 -9.86
CA ALA A 37 11.27 -7.52 -9.32
C ALA A 37 10.56 -8.31 -10.43
N ASP A 38 10.42 -9.61 -10.25
CA ASP A 38 9.58 -10.46 -11.11
C ASP A 38 8.10 -10.33 -10.71
N PHE A 39 7.85 -9.98 -9.44
CA PHE A 39 6.53 -9.85 -8.87
C PHE A 39 6.48 -8.70 -7.84
N VAL A 40 5.42 -7.91 -7.89
CA VAL A 40 5.08 -6.90 -6.87
C VAL A 40 3.63 -7.08 -6.43
N ALA A 41 3.37 -7.00 -5.14
CA ALA A 41 2.00 -6.98 -4.60
C ALA A 41 1.74 -5.70 -3.81
N CYS A 42 0.63 -5.05 -4.10
CA CYS A 42 0.08 -3.96 -3.32
C CYS A 42 -1.12 -4.45 -2.50
N HIS A 43 -0.94 -4.51 -1.19
CA HIS A 43 -1.96 -5.04 -0.27
C HIS A 43 -3.01 -4.00 0.17
N ASN A 44 -2.84 -2.74 -0.24
CA ASN A 44 -3.78 -1.67 0.08
C ASN A 44 -3.96 -0.75 -1.13
N LYS A 45 -5.15 -0.75 -1.71
CA LYS A 45 -5.48 0.08 -2.88
C LYS A 45 -5.26 1.59 -2.69
N ALA A 46 -5.28 2.09 -1.46
CA ALA A 46 -5.01 3.50 -1.17
C ALA A 46 -3.56 3.93 -1.51
N TYR A 47 -2.64 2.98 -1.62
CA TYR A 47 -1.24 3.29 -1.91
C TYR A 47 -0.99 3.64 -3.38
N VAL A 48 -1.83 3.18 -4.31
CA VAL A 48 -1.61 3.42 -5.74
C VAL A 48 -1.63 4.90 -6.13
N ALA A 49 -2.32 5.73 -5.36
CA ALA A 49 -2.38 7.18 -5.60
C ALA A 49 -1.12 7.93 -5.14
N ASN A 50 -0.33 7.34 -4.23
CA ASN A 50 0.77 8.01 -3.56
C ASN A 50 2.15 7.42 -3.83
N TYR A 51 2.21 6.16 -4.26
CA TYR A 51 3.48 5.44 -4.42
C TYR A 51 3.58 4.80 -5.79
N ASP A 52 4.77 4.87 -6.37
CA ASP A 52 5.08 4.08 -7.55
C ASP A 52 5.29 2.61 -7.16
N MET A 53 4.47 1.76 -7.74
CA MET A 53 4.46 0.32 -7.46
C MET A 53 4.99 -0.52 -8.61
N VAL A 54 5.19 0.08 -9.78
CA VAL A 54 5.47 -0.68 -11.01
C VAL A 54 6.82 -0.36 -11.64
N SER A 55 7.50 0.71 -11.22
CA SER A 55 8.82 1.06 -11.76
C SER A 55 9.86 -0.02 -11.51
N ASP A 56 9.83 -0.65 -10.34
CA ASP A 56 10.74 -1.72 -9.94
C ASP A 56 10.41 -3.09 -10.57
N LEU A 57 9.29 -3.23 -11.31
CA LEU A 57 8.97 -4.45 -12.04
C LEU A 57 9.79 -4.58 -13.32
N LYS A 58 10.22 -5.80 -13.63
CA LYS A 58 10.77 -6.17 -14.93
C LYS A 58 9.69 -6.11 -16.01
N ASP A 59 10.10 -5.95 -17.26
CA ASP A 59 9.19 -6.14 -18.39
C ASP A 59 8.60 -7.55 -18.36
N GLY A 60 7.29 -7.66 -18.54
CA GLY A 60 6.55 -8.92 -18.42
C GLY A 60 6.39 -9.44 -16.99
N GLY A 61 6.83 -8.69 -15.98
CA GLY A 61 6.61 -9.03 -14.57
C GLY A 61 5.13 -9.08 -14.18
N SER A 62 4.84 -9.49 -12.96
CA SER A 62 3.47 -9.61 -12.46
C SER A 62 3.18 -8.59 -11.35
N PHE A 63 2.03 -7.92 -11.43
CA PHE A 63 1.53 -7.02 -10.40
C PHE A 63 0.21 -7.51 -9.84
N LEU A 64 0.15 -7.75 -8.52
CA LEU A 64 -1.07 -8.11 -7.80
C LEU A 64 -1.55 -6.93 -6.98
N LEU A 65 -2.77 -6.45 -7.25
CA LEU A 65 -3.43 -5.40 -6.48
C LEU A 65 -4.57 -5.97 -5.65
N ALA A 66 -4.50 -5.80 -4.34
CA ALA A 66 -5.61 -6.12 -3.44
C ALA A 66 -6.64 -4.97 -3.48
N CYS A 67 -7.71 -5.17 -4.23
CA CYS A 67 -8.78 -4.18 -4.40
C CYS A 67 -10.09 -4.86 -4.82
N ASP A 68 -11.17 -4.08 -4.75
CA ASP A 68 -12.53 -4.42 -5.19
C ASP A 68 -12.82 -3.95 -6.64
N TRP A 69 -11.81 -3.51 -7.39
CA TRP A 69 -11.93 -3.04 -8.77
C TRP A 69 -11.81 -4.23 -9.73
N ALA A 70 -12.95 -4.79 -10.09
CA ALA A 70 -13.01 -6.08 -10.76
C ALA A 70 -12.83 -6.01 -12.30
N ASP A 71 -12.86 -4.82 -12.89
CA ASP A 71 -12.81 -4.62 -14.33
C ASP A 71 -11.95 -3.42 -14.76
N VAL A 72 -11.72 -3.31 -16.06
CA VAL A 72 -10.91 -2.23 -16.66
C VAL A 72 -11.51 -0.86 -16.39
N ALA A 73 -12.84 -0.71 -16.41
CA ALA A 73 -13.48 0.58 -16.19
C ALA A 73 -13.28 1.10 -14.77
N ALA A 74 -13.36 0.21 -13.78
CA ALA A 74 -13.06 0.55 -12.40
C ALA A 74 -11.57 0.89 -12.21
N LEU A 75 -10.68 0.15 -12.87
CA LEU A 75 -9.25 0.44 -12.83
C LEU A 75 -8.90 1.77 -13.50
N ASP A 76 -9.56 2.10 -14.62
CA ASP A 76 -9.42 3.39 -15.30
C ASP A 76 -9.79 4.58 -14.41
N ALA A 77 -10.83 4.41 -13.59
CA ALA A 77 -11.31 5.46 -12.70
C ALA A 77 -10.40 5.68 -11.48
N HIS A 78 -9.59 4.69 -11.09
CA HIS A 78 -8.86 4.73 -9.81
C HIS A 78 -7.34 4.66 -9.93
N LEU A 79 -6.81 4.00 -10.98
CA LEU A 79 -5.36 3.93 -11.16
C LEU A 79 -4.82 5.23 -11.78
N PRO A 80 -3.72 5.78 -11.24
CA PRO A 80 -3.04 6.91 -11.86
C PRO A 80 -2.67 6.64 -13.32
N VAL A 81 -2.75 7.66 -14.15
CA VAL A 81 -2.39 7.57 -15.59
C VAL A 81 -0.97 7.05 -15.77
N ALA A 82 -0.01 7.56 -14.99
CA ALA A 82 1.39 7.11 -15.05
C ALA A 82 1.53 5.61 -14.74
N MET A 83 0.78 5.09 -13.78
CA MET A 83 0.81 3.67 -13.42
C MET A 83 0.23 2.81 -14.55
N ARG A 84 -0.93 3.18 -15.11
CA ARG A 84 -1.55 2.47 -16.25
C ARG A 84 -0.63 2.43 -17.46
N ARG A 85 -0.02 3.57 -17.80
CA ARG A 85 0.96 3.68 -18.87
C ARG A 85 2.16 2.75 -18.63
N ALA A 86 2.74 2.77 -17.44
CA ALA A 86 3.87 1.91 -17.09
C ALA A 86 3.51 0.41 -17.15
N ILE A 87 2.32 0.02 -16.67
CA ILE A 87 1.80 -1.35 -16.77
C ILE A 87 1.76 -1.79 -18.23
N ALA A 88 1.21 -0.97 -19.12
CA ALA A 88 1.09 -1.34 -20.54
C ALA A 88 2.44 -1.32 -21.27
N GLN A 89 3.29 -0.33 -21.02
CA GLN A 89 4.60 -0.22 -21.68
C GLN A 89 5.57 -1.35 -21.28
N LYS A 90 5.50 -1.80 -20.03
CA LYS A 90 6.29 -2.93 -19.51
C LYS A 90 5.61 -4.30 -19.69
N HIS A 91 4.47 -4.36 -20.35
CA HIS A 91 3.72 -5.60 -20.57
C HIS A 91 3.45 -6.38 -19.28
N ILE A 92 3.13 -5.67 -18.19
CA ILE A 92 2.93 -6.25 -16.86
C ILE A 92 1.69 -7.14 -16.84
N ASN A 93 1.83 -8.35 -16.29
CA ASN A 93 0.69 -9.21 -16.00
C ASN A 93 -0.05 -8.65 -14.78
N LEU A 94 -1.17 -7.98 -15.02
CA LEU A 94 -1.97 -7.34 -13.97
C LEU A 94 -2.97 -8.33 -13.39
N TYR A 95 -2.94 -8.48 -12.06
CA TYR A 95 -3.90 -9.27 -11.30
C TYR A 95 -4.58 -8.43 -10.24
N VAL A 96 -5.85 -8.70 -9.99
CA VAL A 96 -6.62 -8.10 -8.89
C VAL A 96 -7.22 -9.18 -8.01
N ILE A 97 -7.40 -8.89 -6.71
CA ILE A 97 -8.02 -9.78 -5.75
C ILE A 97 -8.77 -8.97 -4.69
N ASP A 98 -10.06 -9.24 -4.50
CA ASP A 98 -10.80 -8.69 -3.34
C ASP A 98 -10.58 -9.57 -2.11
N SER A 99 -9.39 -9.47 -1.55
CA SER A 99 -9.00 -10.23 -0.36
C SER A 99 -9.82 -9.86 0.89
N VAL A 100 -10.38 -8.65 0.93
CA VAL A 100 -11.20 -8.17 2.05
C VAL A 100 -12.57 -8.84 2.02
N ALA A 101 -13.22 -8.89 0.85
CA ALA A 101 -14.49 -9.62 0.71
C ALA A 101 -14.32 -11.10 1.02
N ILE A 102 -13.28 -11.75 0.47
CA ILE A 102 -12.97 -13.16 0.75
C ILE A 102 -12.75 -13.38 2.26
N ALA A 103 -12.00 -12.52 2.93
CA ALA A 103 -11.76 -12.64 4.37
C ALA A 103 -13.05 -12.47 5.19
N ALA A 104 -13.92 -11.55 4.78
CA ALA A 104 -15.22 -11.32 5.42
C ALA A 104 -16.15 -12.54 5.28
N GLU A 105 -16.26 -13.12 4.08
CA GLU A 105 -17.03 -14.33 3.80
C GLU A 105 -16.59 -15.52 4.66
N LEU A 106 -15.27 -15.66 4.87
CA LEU A 106 -14.68 -16.73 5.67
C LEU A 106 -14.69 -16.46 7.17
N GLY A 107 -15.20 -15.30 7.61
CA GLY A 107 -15.22 -14.90 9.02
C GLY A 107 -13.84 -14.53 9.60
N LEU A 108 -12.87 -14.21 8.74
CA LEU A 108 -11.52 -13.80 9.14
C LEU A 108 -11.42 -12.31 9.48
N GLY A 109 -12.50 -11.53 9.28
CA GLY A 109 -12.50 -10.07 9.45
C GLY A 109 -11.52 -9.42 8.48
N ASN A 110 -10.56 -8.63 8.97
CA ASN A 110 -9.58 -7.92 8.14
C ASN A 110 -8.28 -8.73 7.89
N ARG A 111 -8.27 -10.03 8.18
CA ARG A 111 -7.06 -10.86 8.05
C ARG A 111 -6.93 -11.43 6.65
N THR A 112 -6.26 -10.71 5.77
CA THR A 112 -6.09 -11.04 4.35
C THR A 112 -4.77 -11.72 4.02
N ASN A 113 -3.83 -11.78 4.97
CA ASN A 113 -2.46 -12.24 4.74
C ASN A 113 -2.38 -13.66 4.16
N THR A 114 -3.13 -14.62 4.67
CA THR A 114 -3.13 -16.00 4.16
C THR A 114 -3.65 -16.08 2.73
N ILE A 115 -4.70 -15.30 2.41
CA ILE A 115 -5.30 -15.23 1.07
C ILE A 115 -4.28 -14.66 0.08
N LEU A 116 -3.64 -13.55 0.43
CA LEU A 116 -2.66 -12.88 -0.43
C LEU A 116 -1.38 -13.70 -0.61
N GLN A 117 -0.95 -14.43 0.42
CA GLN A 117 0.18 -15.34 0.32
C GLN A 117 -0.12 -16.51 -0.62
N ALA A 118 -1.33 -17.07 -0.59
CA ALA A 118 -1.73 -18.13 -1.51
C ALA A 118 -1.78 -17.61 -2.96
N ALA A 119 -2.36 -16.43 -3.19
CA ALA A 119 -2.35 -15.78 -4.50
C ALA A 119 -0.92 -15.52 -5.02
N PHE A 120 0.00 -15.12 -4.13
CA PHE A 120 1.41 -14.95 -4.48
C PHE A 120 2.03 -16.24 -5.02
N PHE A 121 1.89 -17.36 -4.33
CA PHE A 121 2.46 -18.63 -4.78
C PHE A 121 1.86 -19.07 -6.12
N HIS A 122 0.55 -18.92 -6.28
CA HIS A 122 -0.14 -19.26 -7.52
C HIS A 122 0.36 -18.42 -8.71
N ILE A 123 0.40 -17.10 -8.57
CA ILE A 123 0.80 -16.20 -9.67
C ILE A 123 2.27 -16.38 -10.03
N THR A 124 3.14 -16.56 -9.04
CA THR A 124 4.58 -16.65 -9.28
C THR A 124 5.05 -18.03 -9.71
N GLY A 125 4.32 -19.08 -9.33
CA GLY A 125 4.71 -20.46 -9.63
C GLY A 125 6.07 -20.88 -9.05
N ILE A 126 6.59 -20.17 -8.03
CA ILE A 126 7.88 -20.48 -7.37
C ILE A 126 7.91 -21.91 -6.85
N ILE A 127 6.76 -22.39 -6.38
CA ILE A 127 6.51 -23.80 -6.05
C ILE A 127 5.18 -24.21 -6.67
N PRO A 128 4.99 -25.48 -7.02
CA PRO A 128 3.72 -25.98 -7.55
C PRO A 128 2.56 -25.73 -6.57
N ASP A 129 1.37 -25.43 -7.09
CA ASP A 129 0.19 -25.05 -6.29
C ASP A 129 -0.18 -26.10 -5.25
N ASP A 130 -0.11 -27.40 -5.60
CA ASP A 130 -0.38 -28.50 -4.66
C ASP A 130 0.57 -28.47 -3.45
N LYS A 131 1.85 -28.20 -3.69
CA LYS A 131 2.87 -28.07 -2.65
C LYS A 131 2.69 -26.78 -1.84
N ALA A 132 2.36 -25.67 -2.49
CA ALA A 132 2.05 -24.42 -1.81
C ALA A 132 0.89 -24.60 -0.83
N VAL A 133 -0.20 -25.23 -1.28
CA VAL A 133 -1.38 -25.52 -0.46
C VAL A 133 -1.01 -26.44 0.72
N GLU A 134 -0.27 -27.52 0.47
CA GLU A 134 0.18 -28.46 1.50
C GLU A 134 0.97 -27.73 2.59
N TYR A 135 1.99 -26.95 2.20
CA TYR A 135 2.87 -26.25 3.14
C TYR A 135 2.15 -25.15 3.89
N MET A 136 1.29 -24.37 3.23
CA MET A 136 0.52 -23.32 3.86
C MET A 136 -0.48 -23.88 4.86
N LYS A 137 -1.16 -24.99 4.54
CA LYS A 137 -2.09 -25.66 5.47
C LYS A 137 -1.34 -26.25 6.67
N ALA A 138 -0.18 -26.86 6.47
CA ALA A 138 0.66 -27.35 7.55
C ALA A 138 1.14 -26.21 8.47
N ALA A 139 1.55 -25.06 7.89
CA ALA A 139 1.94 -23.88 8.66
C ALA A 139 0.76 -23.28 9.43
N ALA A 140 -0.43 -23.25 8.83
CA ALA A 140 -1.65 -22.79 9.50
C ALA A 140 -2.02 -23.69 10.69
N LEU A 141 -1.93 -25.01 10.55
CA LEU A 141 -2.14 -25.95 11.64
C LEU A 141 -1.15 -25.72 12.78
N LYS A 142 0.13 -25.56 12.46
CA LYS A 142 1.18 -25.28 13.46
C LYS A 142 0.93 -23.97 14.21
N SER A 143 0.48 -22.94 13.51
CA SER A 143 0.29 -21.59 14.08
C SER A 143 -1.02 -21.44 14.84
N TYR A 144 -2.08 -22.07 14.37
CA TYR A 144 -3.44 -21.88 14.88
C TYR A 144 -4.05 -23.10 15.53
N GLY A 145 -3.40 -24.26 15.54
CA GLY A 145 -3.94 -25.50 16.11
C GLY A 145 -4.42 -25.34 17.57
N LYS A 146 -3.67 -24.57 18.38
CA LYS A 146 -4.04 -24.26 19.77
C LYS A 146 -5.27 -23.35 19.90
N LYS A 147 -5.71 -22.69 18.83
CA LYS A 147 -6.89 -21.80 18.81
C LYS A 147 -8.19 -22.53 18.44
N GLY A 148 -8.11 -23.83 18.22
CA GLY A 148 -9.22 -24.70 17.90
C GLY A 148 -9.43 -24.93 16.40
N GLU A 149 -10.09 -26.04 16.09
CA GLU A 149 -10.32 -26.54 14.74
C GLU A 149 -11.03 -25.54 13.82
N LYS A 150 -11.99 -24.78 14.35
CA LYS A 150 -12.71 -23.75 13.60
C LYS A 150 -11.74 -22.72 12.98
N VAL A 151 -10.74 -22.24 13.75
CA VAL A 151 -9.78 -21.25 13.27
C VAL A 151 -8.84 -21.85 12.23
N VAL A 152 -8.43 -23.09 12.41
CA VAL A 152 -7.61 -23.83 11.44
C VAL A 152 -8.36 -23.97 10.11
N ASN A 153 -9.62 -24.42 10.14
CA ASN A 153 -10.44 -24.61 8.94
C ASN A 153 -10.71 -23.30 8.20
N MET A 154 -10.91 -22.20 8.92
CA MET A 154 -11.02 -20.87 8.29
C MET A 154 -9.73 -20.49 7.52
N ASN A 155 -8.56 -20.80 8.07
CA ASN A 155 -7.29 -20.53 7.39
C ASN A 155 -7.07 -21.51 6.22
N TYR A 156 -7.50 -22.75 6.32
CA TYR A 156 -7.47 -23.69 5.18
C TYR A 156 -8.32 -23.17 4.02
N ALA A 157 -9.55 -22.75 4.31
CA ALA A 157 -10.40 -22.13 3.30
C ALA A 157 -9.80 -20.85 2.71
N ALA A 158 -9.08 -20.07 3.51
CA ALA A 158 -8.36 -18.88 3.02
C ALA A 158 -7.24 -19.23 2.04
N VAL A 159 -6.51 -20.33 2.28
CA VAL A 159 -5.50 -20.84 1.32
C VAL A 159 -6.18 -21.22 0.00
N ASP A 160 -7.24 -22.05 0.08
CA ASP A 160 -7.93 -22.54 -1.12
C ASP A 160 -8.56 -21.39 -1.94
N ARG A 161 -9.20 -20.41 -1.25
CA ARG A 161 -9.77 -19.22 -1.90
C ARG A 161 -8.70 -18.27 -2.45
N GLY A 162 -7.53 -18.20 -1.82
CA GLY A 162 -6.43 -17.36 -2.29
C GLY A 162 -5.82 -17.86 -3.60
N ILE A 163 -5.65 -19.18 -3.76
CA ILE A 163 -5.19 -19.80 -5.01
C ILE A 163 -6.10 -19.45 -6.20
N CYS A 164 -7.42 -19.44 -6.00
CA CYS A 164 -8.40 -19.23 -7.07
C CYS A 164 -8.94 -17.79 -7.14
N GLY A 165 -8.59 -16.93 -6.19
CA GLY A 165 -9.24 -15.63 -6.03
C GLY A 165 -8.63 -14.49 -6.83
N ALA A 166 -7.41 -14.65 -7.32
CA ALA A 166 -6.76 -13.63 -8.15
C ALA A 166 -7.27 -13.73 -9.60
N VAL A 167 -7.68 -12.58 -10.14
CA VAL A 167 -8.18 -12.47 -11.51
C VAL A 167 -7.17 -11.71 -12.35
N LYS A 168 -6.74 -12.29 -13.47
CA LYS A 168 -5.90 -11.60 -14.44
C LYS A 168 -6.75 -10.62 -15.24
N ILE A 169 -6.26 -9.40 -15.40
CA ILE A 169 -6.94 -8.33 -16.12
C ILE A 169 -6.29 -8.14 -17.49
N ASP A 170 -7.09 -8.25 -18.52
CA ASP A 170 -6.72 -7.91 -19.90
C ASP A 170 -7.00 -6.42 -20.13
N TYR A 171 -5.99 -5.59 -19.88
CA TYR A 171 -6.10 -4.13 -20.07
C TYR A 171 -5.85 -3.73 -21.54
N PRO A 172 -6.39 -2.59 -22.00
CA PRO A 172 -6.26 -2.16 -23.38
C PRO A 172 -4.85 -1.65 -23.69
N ALA A 173 -4.37 -1.94 -24.90
CA ALA A 173 -3.06 -1.46 -25.37
C ALA A 173 -2.95 0.07 -25.39
N SER A 174 -4.08 0.78 -25.51
CA SER A 174 -4.14 2.25 -25.46
C SER A 174 -3.63 2.85 -24.15
N TRP A 175 -3.54 2.07 -23.07
CA TRP A 175 -2.91 2.55 -21.84
C TRP A 175 -1.45 2.96 -22.04
N ALA A 176 -0.73 2.37 -22.99
CA ALA A 176 0.66 2.72 -23.28
C ALA A 176 0.84 4.15 -23.84
N GLU A 177 -0.20 4.71 -24.43
CA GLU A 177 -0.21 6.03 -25.08
C GLU A 177 -0.78 7.14 -24.17
N LEU A 178 -1.23 6.80 -22.97
CA LEU A 178 -1.77 7.78 -22.02
C LEU A 178 -0.71 8.84 -21.67
N THR A 179 -1.12 10.09 -21.65
CA THR A 179 -0.29 11.22 -21.26
C THR A 179 -0.75 11.78 -19.91
N ASP A 180 0.18 12.11 -19.04
CA ASP A 180 -0.15 12.76 -17.78
C ASP A 180 -0.68 14.17 -18.05
N GLU A 181 -1.78 14.52 -17.42
CA GLU A 181 -2.15 15.93 -17.29
C GLU A 181 -1.12 16.59 -16.37
N THR A 182 -0.42 17.61 -16.84
CA THR A 182 0.48 18.38 -15.98
C THR A 182 -0.36 19.04 -14.90
N PRO A 183 -0.17 18.69 -13.61
CA PRO A 183 -0.95 19.31 -12.55
C PRO A 183 -0.74 20.82 -12.58
N ALA A 184 -1.82 21.58 -12.48
CA ALA A 184 -1.72 23.03 -12.37
C ALA A 184 -0.83 23.39 -11.15
N PRO A 185 0.08 24.38 -11.29
CA PRO A 185 0.94 24.80 -10.19
C PRO A 185 0.07 25.20 -8.98
N ARG A 186 0.33 24.60 -7.83
CA ARG A 186 -0.37 24.93 -6.57
C ARG A 186 0.22 26.21 -6.00
N LYS A 187 -0.50 27.34 -6.15
CA LYS A 187 -0.01 28.69 -5.80
C LYS A 187 0.25 28.89 -4.31
N ASP A 188 -0.42 28.14 -3.45
CA ASP A 188 -0.39 28.32 -1.99
C ASP A 188 0.46 27.28 -1.24
N VAL A 189 1.31 26.53 -1.96
CA VAL A 189 2.18 25.52 -1.37
C VAL A 189 3.62 26.02 -1.39
N PRO A 190 4.33 26.05 -0.25
CA PRO A 190 5.74 26.44 -0.21
C PRO A 190 6.62 25.58 -1.11
N GLU A 191 7.62 26.18 -1.71
CA GLU A 191 8.57 25.51 -2.59
C GLU A 191 9.28 24.33 -1.91
N PHE A 192 9.59 24.47 -0.64
CA PHE A 192 10.13 23.39 0.19
C PHE A 192 9.24 22.13 0.17
N VAL A 193 7.92 22.30 0.24
CA VAL A 193 6.97 21.18 0.24
C VAL A 193 7.02 20.43 -1.09
N THR A 194 6.96 21.17 -2.21
CA THR A 194 6.91 20.56 -3.54
C THR A 194 8.25 19.98 -3.99
N LYS A 195 9.37 20.63 -3.60
CA LYS A 195 10.71 20.24 -4.06
C LYS A 195 11.41 19.22 -3.17
N ILE A 196 11.09 19.16 -1.88
CA ILE A 196 11.77 18.30 -0.93
C ILE A 196 10.79 17.38 -0.23
N MET A 197 9.79 17.93 0.47
CA MET A 197 8.94 17.12 1.33
C MET A 197 8.11 16.10 0.55
N GLU A 198 7.50 16.47 -0.58
CA GLU A 198 6.70 15.54 -1.39
C GLU A 198 7.54 14.46 -2.06
N PRO A 199 8.67 14.74 -2.71
CA PRO A 199 9.55 13.68 -3.20
C PRO A 199 9.98 12.71 -2.10
N VAL A 200 10.39 13.20 -0.93
CA VAL A 200 10.77 12.35 0.20
C VAL A 200 9.59 11.51 0.69
N ASN A 201 8.40 12.10 0.85
CA ASN A 201 7.21 11.39 1.28
C ASN A 201 6.73 10.34 0.27
N ASN A 202 7.00 10.56 -1.02
CA ASN A 202 6.67 9.64 -2.10
C ASN A 202 7.78 8.61 -2.39
N MET A 203 8.79 8.51 -1.51
CA MET A 203 9.90 7.56 -1.62
C MET A 203 10.86 7.84 -2.79
N HIS A 204 10.91 9.10 -3.28
CA HIS A 204 11.83 9.60 -4.30
C HIS A 204 12.93 10.49 -3.70
N GLY A 205 13.14 10.44 -2.39
CA GLY A 205 14.14 11.25 -1.69
C GLY A 205 15.59 11.00 -2.17
N ASP A 206 15.91 9.76 -2.54
CA ASP A 206 17.24 9.37 -3.04
C ASP A 206 17.56 9.96 -4.43
N GLU A 207 16.54 10.42 -5.15
CA GLU A 207 16.70 11.08 -6.46
C GLU A 207 17.04 12.56 -6.32
N LEU A 208 16.88 13.12 -5.12
CA LEU A 208 17.19 14.52 -4.87
C LEU A 208 18.72 14.74 -4.82
N PRO A 209 19.24 15.78 -5.48
CA PRO A 209 20.66 16.11 -5.35
C PRO A 209 20.96 16.60 -3.93
N VAL A 210 22.18 16.36 -3.46
CA VAL A 210 22.62 16.83 -2.12
C VAL A 210 22.43 18.35 -1.97
N SER A 211 22.58 19.10 -3.05
CA SER A 211 22.37 20.57 -3.06
C SER A 211 20.93 21.00 -2.77
N ALA A 212 19.95 20.10 -2.89
CA ALA A 212 18.57 20.41 -2.50
C ALA A 212 18.42 20.66 -0.99
N PHE A 213 19.38 20.17 -0.17
CA PHE A 213 19.39 20.29 1.28
C PHE A 213 20.28 21.40 1.82
N VAL A 214 20.76 22.31 0.94
CA VAL A 214 21.51 23.50 1.38
C VAL A 214 20.64 24.37 2.27
N GLY A 215 21.13 24.70 3.47
CA GLY A 215 20.41 25.41 4.50
C GLY A 215 19.59 24.51 5.45
N LEU A 216 19.70 23.19 5.31
CA LEU A 216 19.06 22.19 6.15
C LEU A 216 20.10 21.20 6.76
N GLU A 217 21.39 21.55 6.73
CA GLU A 217 22.51 20.68 7.11
C GLU A 217 22.49 20.31 8.59
N ASP A 218 21.86 21.13 9.41
CA ASP A 218 21.66 20.89 10.85
C ASP A 218 20.45 20.01 11.17
N GLY A 219 19.72 19.56 10.14
CA GLY A 219 18.50 18.78 10.30
C GLY A 219 17.25 19.59 10.63
N THR A 220 17.32 20.92 10.58
CA THR A 220 16.16 21.80 10.79
C THR A 220 15.14 21.59 9.67
N TRP A 221 13.87 21.43 10.05
CA TRP A 221 12.76 21.27 9.12
C TRP A 221 11.76 22.41 9.29
N PRO A 222 11.25 23.03 8.21
CA PRO A 222 10.28 24.12 8.32
C PRO A 222 9.05 23.71 9.12
N GLN A 223 8.58 24.63 9.96
CA GLN A 223 7.41 24.39 10.81
C GLN A 223 6.10 24.35 10.01
N ALA A 224 5.07 23.73 10.60
CA ALA A 224 3.71 23.66 10.06
C ALA A 224 3.58 22.94 8.69
N THR A 225 4.58 22.16 8.28
CA THR A 225 4.54 21.40 7.02
C THR A 225 3.56 20.23 7.05
N SER A 226 3.18 19.73 8.24
CA SER A 226 2.22 18.62 8.39
C SER A 226 0.84 18.89 7.78
N LYS A 227 0.45 20.15 7.61
CA LYS A 227 -0.83 20.53 6.94
C LYS A 227 -0.86 20.12 5.46
N TYR A 228 0.30 19.94 4.84
CA TYR A 228 0.42 19.50 3.44
C TYR A 228 0.52 17.99 3.30
N GLU A 229 0.69 17.27 4.41
CA GLU A 229 0.82 15.83 4.44
C GLU A 229 -0.49 15.16 4.87
N LYS A 230 -1.37 14.88 3.91
CA LYS A 230 -2.65 14.20 4.15
C LYS A 230 -2.50 12.71 3.82
N ARG A 231 -2.32 11.88 4.84
CA ARG A 231 -2.07 10.44 4.66
C ARG A 231 -3.32 9.64 4.30
N GLY A 232 -4.51 10.11 4.65
CA GLY A 232 -5.77 9.44 4.30
C GLY A 232 -5.93 8.03 4.88
N VAL A 233 -5.36 7.75 6.05
CA VAL A 233 -5.31 6.40 6.65
C VAL A 233 -6.63 5.93 7.20
N ALA A 234 -7.46 6.87 7.69
CA ALA A 234 -8.70 6.55 8.35
C ALA A 234 -9.82 6.37 7.32
N VAL A 235 -10.45 5.21 7.32
CA VAL A 235 -11.63 4.92 6.48
C VAL A 235 -12.86 5.67 6.98
N LYS A 236 -12.96 5.88 8.30
CA LYS A 236 -14.02 6.63 8.96
C LYS A 236 -13.40 7.58 9.97
N VAL A 237 -13.84 8.83 9.96
CA VAL A 237 -13.42 9.85 10.92
C VAL A 237 -14.64 10.34 11.70
N PRO A 238 -14.49 10.71 12.98
CA PRO A 238 -15.57 11.34 13.73
C PRO A 238 -15.90 12.70 13.12
N ALA A 239 -17.18 12.98 12.94
CA ALA A 239 -17.67 14.28 12.56
C ALA A 239 -18.19 15.00 13.81
N TRP A 240 -17.71 16.23 14.03
CA TRP A 240 -18.21 17.07 15.10
C TRP A 240 -19.52 17.74 14.66
N ASP A 241 -20.55 17.64 15.50
CA ASP A 241 -21.84 18.26 15.27
C ASP A 241 -22.02 19.46 16.23
N ALA A 242 -21.88 20.65 15.67
CA ALA A 242 -21.98 21.89 16.43
C ALA A 242 -23.33 22.06 17.14
N SER A 243 -24.43 21.56 16.54
CA SER A 243 -25.79 21.69 17.10
C SER A 243 -26.00 20.86 18.37
N LYS A 244 -25.17 19.83 18.58
CA LYS A 244 -25.21 18.94 19.75
C LYS A 244 -24.10 19.24 20.75
N CYS A 245 -23.21 20.17 20.42
CA CYS A 245 -22.06 20.50 21.25
C CYS A 245 -22.49 21.38 22.43
N VAL A 246 -22.23 20.92 23.64
CA VAL A 246 -22.46 21.67 24.89
C VAL A 246 -21.21 22.39 25.40
N GLN A 247 -20.14 22.42 24.60
CA GLN A 247 -18.85 23.08 24.89
C GLN A 247 -18.17 22.64 26.20
N CYS A 248 -18.40 21.39 26.61
CA CYS A 248 -17.80 20.85 27.84
C CYS A 248 -16.30 20.52 27.73
N ASN A 249 -15.71 20.60 26.55
CA ASN A 249 -14.29 20.31 26.25
C ASN A 249 -13.84 18.87 26.57
N LEU A 250 -14.72 17.95 26.93
CA LEU A 250 -14.37 16.58 27.29
C LEU A 250 -13.66 15.86 26.14
N CYS A 251 -14.10 16.06 24.90
CA CYS A 251 -13.46 15.47 23.71
C CYS A 251 -12.00 15.91 23.52
N SER A 252 -11.69 17.18 23.81
CA SER A 252 -10.32 17.69 23.79
C SER A 252 -9.51 17.11 24.95
N TYR A 253 -10.09 17.03 26.13
CA TYR A 253 -9.43 16.53 27.32
C TYR A 253 -9.03 15.04 27.22
N VAL A 254 -9.88 14.20 26.61
CA VAL A 254 -9.62 12.77 26.49
C VAL A 254 -8.86 12.38 25.21
N CYS A 255 -8.62 13.33 24.30
CA CYS A 255 -7.95 13.04 23.04
C CYS A 255 -6.46 12.74 23.26
N PRO A 256 -5.99 11.48 23.07
CA PRO A 256 -4.61 11.12 23.39
C PRO A 256 -3.57 11.74 22.44
N HIS A 257 -4.03 12.29 21.29
CA HIS A 257 -3.18 12.88 20.26
C HIS A 257 -3.32 14.41 20.17
N ALA A 258 -4.11 15.04 21.06
CA ALA A 258 -4.42 16.45 21.00
C ALA A 258 -4.90 16.92 19.61
N ALA A 259 -5.62 16.07 18.91
CA ALA A 259 -6.16 16.36 17.58
C ALA A 259 -7.38 17.29 17.67
N ILE A 260 -8.10 17.25 18.79
CA ILE A 260 -9.25 18.11 19.06
C ILE A 260 -8.77 19.21 20.00
N ARG A 261 -8.88 20.47 19.56
CA ARG A 261 -8.41 21.63 20.30
C ARG A 261 -9.51 22.68 20.37
N PRO A 262 -9.86 23.19 21.55
CA PRO A 262 -10.74 24.35 21.67
C PRO A 262 -9.98 25.64 21.37
N PHE A 263 -10.64 26.57 20.72
CA PHE A 263 -10.13 27.91 20.48
C PHE A 263 -11.17 28.91 20.96
N LEU A 264 -10.72 30.04 21.49
CA LEU A 264 -11.54 31.21 21.70
C LEU A 264 -11.52 31.99 20.39
N LEU A 265 -12.71 32.32 19.90
CA LEU A 265 -12.90 33.14 18.71
C LEU A 265 -13.39 34.53 19.13
N THR A 266 -13.06 35.50 18.33
CA THR A 266 -13.68 36.84 18.44
C THR A 266 -15.08 36.82 17.82
N GLU A 267 -15.87 37.87 18.01
CA GLU A 267 -17.20 37.99 17.40
C GLU A 267 -17.14 38.07 15.86
N GLU A 268 -15.99 38.42 15.30
CA GLU A 268 -15.76 38.57 13.85
C GLU A 268 -15.27 37.25 13.21
N GLU A 269 -14.72 36.30 13.97
CA GLU A 269 -14.26 34.98 13.54
C GLU A 269 -15.37 33.94 13.68
#